data_4cd29ca28d3fa93e4a03f8843475791e
#
_entry.id   4cd29ca28d3fa93e4a03f8843475791e
#
_cell.length_a   1.000
_cell.length_b   1.000
_cell.length_c   1.000
_cell.angle_alpha   90.00
_cell.angle_beta   90.00
_cell.angle_gamma   90.00
#
_symmetry.space_group_name_H-M   'P 1'
#
loop_
_entity.id
_entity.type
_entity.pdbx_description
1 polymer ?
#
loop_
_entity_poly.entity_id
_entity_poly.type
_entity_poly.pdbx_seq_one_letter_code
_entity_poly.pdbx_strand_id
1 'polypeptide(L)'
;MELQRVLPGISTEQLRSRLNRMVADGLLTRQRYREVPPRVDYELTERARDLLPVVGALARWGYRWAWGPPRPGEAIDVGAILRCAPGLTAPVELRGTVAVRIADGTAAGEHLLHVDRGHVDYEERPAPEADAVISGPERAWVEAFGLDASLTELEISGDHGLADGLLDFLAAVAVREASVA
;
A
#
# COMPACT_ATOMS: atom_id res chain seq x y z
N MET A 1 13.41 11.75 -6.82
CA MET A 1 13.79 10.45 -6.23
C MET A 1 12.65 9.93 -5.36
N GLU A 2 11.69 9.26 -5.99
CA GLU A 2 10.46 8.79 -5.31
C GLU A 2 10.75 7.76 -4.24
N LEU A 3 11.60 6.77 -4.50
CA LEU A 3 11.94 5.72 -3.52
C LEU A 3 12.60 6.25 -2.24
N GLN A 4 13.33 7.36 -2.27
CA GLN A 4 13.89 7.95 -1.05
C GLN A 4 12.83 8.61 -0.17
N ARG A 5 11.75 9.12 -0.79
CA ARG A 5 10.65 9.73 -0.07
C ARG A 5 9.93 8.72 0.83
N VAL A 6 9.76 7.49 0.33
CA VAL A 6 9.06 6.41 1.05
C VAL A 6 9.97 5.54 1.93
N LEU A 7 11.26 5.80 1.95
CA LEU A 7 12.24 5.08 2.76
C LEU A 7 13.02 6.06 3.67
N PRO A 8 12.40 6.57 4.73
CA PRO A 8 13.03 7.57 5.59
C PRO A 8 14.33 7.02 6.19
N GLY A 9 15.37 7.87 6.23
CA GLY A 9 16.67 7.52 6.80
C GLY A 9 17.61 6.73 5.89
N ILE A 10 17.16 6.29 4.70
CA ILE A 10 18.07 5.63 3.75
C ILE A 10 18.95 6.65 3.01
N SER A 11 20.27 6.47 3.03
CA SER A 11 21.14 7.29 2.23
C SER A 11 21.03 6.94 0.72
N THR A 12 21.35 7.90 -0.15
CA THR A 12 21.37 7.66 -1.61
C THR A 12 22.29 6.50 -1.98
N GLU A 13 23.43 6.37 -1.31
CA GLU A 13 24.38 5.30 -1.58
C GLU A 13 23.87 3.93 -1.14
N GLN A 14 23.22 3.85 0.02
CA GLN A 14 22.59 2.62 0.51
C GLN A 14 21.46 2.18 -0.41
N LEU A 15 20.58 3.11 -0.83
CA LEU A 15 19.50 2.82 -1.77
C LEU A 15 20.05 2.29 -3.09
N ARG A 16 21.04 2.98 -3.66
CA ARG A 16 21.70 2.59 -4.90
C ARG A 16 22.32 1.19 -4.81
N SER A 17 23.04 0.91 -3.71
CA SER A 17 23.65 -0.40 -3.47
C SER A 17 22.60 -1.50 -3.40
N ARG A 18 21.52 -1.29 -2.66
CA ARG A 18 20.40 -2.26 -2.54
C ARG A 18 19.72 -2.51 -3.88
N LEU A 19 19.39 -1.45 -4.63
CA LEU A 19 18.76 -1.59 -5.95
C LEU A 19 19.68 -2.34 -6.94
N ASN A 20 20.97 -2.03 -6.96
CA ASN A 20 21.91 -2.75 -7.80
C ASN A 20 22.00 -4.24 -7.44
N ARG A 21 21.98 -4.57 -6.15
CA ARG A 21 21.94 -5.95 -5.68
C ARG A 21 20.65 -6.66 -6.10
N MET A 22 19.49 -6.03 -5.93
CA MET A 22 18.21 -6.60 -6.35
C MET A 22 18.14 -6.84 -7.85
N VAL A 23 18.77 -5.98 -8.66
CA VAL A 23 18.91 -6.22 -10.11
C VAL A 23 19.82 -7.41 -10.38
N ALA A 24 20.97 -7.50 -9.69
CA ALA A 24 21.91 -8.63 -9.85
C ALA A 24 21.29 -9.97 -9.42
N ASP A 25 20.43 -9.95 -8.37
CA ASP A 25 19.72 -11.13 -7.87
C ASP A 25 18.48 -11.47 -8.73
N GLY A 26 18.20 -10.71 -9.79
CA GLY A 26 17.06 -10.93 -10.70
C GLY A 26 15.70 -10.63 -10.09
N LEU A 27 15.63 -9.78 -9.09
CA LEU A 27 14.38 -9.31 -8.47
C LEU A 27 13.84 -8.05 -9.15
N LEU A 28 14.72 -7.23 -9.73
CA LEU A 28 14.36 -6.02 -10.44
C LEU A 28 14.92 -6.02 -11.85
N THR A 29 14.18 -5.44 -12.77
CA THR A 29 14.71 -4.92 -14.02
C THR A 29 14.97 -3.42 -13.89
N ARG A 30 15.93 -2.91 -14.66
CA ARG A 30 16.30 -1.51 -14.66
C ARG A 30 16.19 -0.95 -16.06
N GLN A 31 15.32 0.02 -16.25
CA GLN A 31 15.15 0.75 -17.51
C GLN A 31 15.72 2.16 -17.40
N ARG A 32 16.49 2.57 -18.38
CA ARG A 32 17.06 3.92 -18.47
C ARG A 32 16.44 4.64 -19.66
N TYR A 33 15.84 5.76 -19.39
CA TYR A 33 15.29 6.63 -20.42
C TYR A 33 16.27 7.78 -20.70
N ARG A 34 16.46 8.07 -22.00
CA ARG A 34 17.27 9.20 -22.46
C ARG A 34 16.44 10.47 -22.53
N GLU A 35 15.83 10.81 -21.41
CA GLU A 35 15.06 12.04 -21.25
C GLU A 35 15.90 13.11 -20.55
N VAL A 36 15.44 14.35 -20.56
CA VAL A 36 16.06 15.44 -19.80
C VAL A 36 15.04 15.98 -18.78
N PRO A 37 15.25 15.76 -17.49
CA PRO A 37 16.36 15.03 -16.85
C PRO A 37 16.33 13.50 -17.06
N PRO A 38 17.50 12.81 -16.98
CA PRO A 38 17.55 11.37 -17.14
C PRO A 38 16.68 10.63 -16.13
N ARG A 39 15.84 9.73 -16.61
CA ARG A 39 14.95 8.90 -15.79
C ARG A 39 15.44 7.46 -15.74
N VAL A 40 15.36 6.85 -14.56
CA VAL A 40 15.65 5.43 -14.34
C VAL A 40 14.49 4.82 -13.61
N ASP A 41 13.86 3.84 -14.22
CA ASP A 41 12.77 3.08 -13.61
C ASP A 41 13.26 1.69 -13.20
N TYR A 42 12.68 1.19 -12.12
CA TYR A 42 12.89 -0.16 -11.61
C TYR A 42 11.54 -0.86 -11.57
N GLU A 43 11.48 -2.04 -12.17
CA GLU A 43 10.26 -2.86 -12.21
C GLU A 43 10.52 -4.21 -11.55
N LEU A 44 9.52 -4.73 -10.84
CA LEU A 44 9.57 -6.07 -10.28
C LEU A 44 9.59 -7.10 -11.40
N THR A 45 10.49 -8.07 -11.33
CA THR A 45 10.43 -9.27 -12.17
C THR A 45 9.27 -10.17 -11.73
N GLU A 46 8.90 -11.15 -12.57
CA GLU A 46 7.95 -12.19 -12.20
C GLU A 46 8.37 -12.91 -10.91
N ARG A 47 9.64 -13.29 -10.81
CA ARG A 47 10.23 -13.88 -9.61
C ARG A 47 10.05 -13.01 -8.35
N ALA A 48 10.12 -11.70 -8.48
CA ALA A 48 9.89 -10.80 -7.35
C ALA A 48 8.42 -10.67 -7.00
N ARG A 49 7.52 -10.72 -8.01
CA ARG A 49 6.07 -10.73 -7.77
C ARG A 49 5.62 -11.98 -7.01
N ASP A 50 6.25 -13.13 -7.25
CA ASP A 50 5.99 -14.37 -6.50
C ASP A 50 6.30 -14.25 -5.00
N LEU A 51 7.07 -13.22 -4.58
CA LEU A 51 7.31 -12.93 -3.16
C LEU A 51 6.20 -12.09 -2.51
N LEU A 52 5.29 -11.48 -3.27
CA LEU A 52 4.23 -10.63 -2.70
C LEU A 52 3.38 -11.35 -1.64
N PRO A 53 2.97 -12.62 -1.82
CA PRO A 53 2.25 -13.34 -0.77
C PRO A 53 3.05 -13.48 0.54
N VAL A 54 4.37 -13.63 0.46
CA VAL A 54 5.25 -13.68 1.63
C VAL A 54 5.29 -12.33 2.34
N VAL A 55 5.40 -11.24 1.57
CA VAL A 55 5.35 -9.87 2.10
C VAL A 55 3.99 -9.59 2.74
N GLY A 56 2.89 -10.00 2.10
CA GLY A 56 1.54 -9.90 2.67
C GLY A 56 1.38 -10.70 3.98
N ALA A 57 1.93 -11.91 4.05
CA ALA A 57 1.92 -12.71 5.28
C ALA A 57 2.73 -12.03 6.40
N LEU A 58 3.87 -11.42 6.07
CA LEU A 58 4.69 -10.67 7.02
C LEU A 58 3.97 -9.39 7.49
N ALA A 59 3.29 -8.68 6.58
CA ALA A 59 2.49 -7.52 6.92
C ALA A 59 1.38 -7.89 7.93
N ARG A 60 0.63 -8.99 7.69
CA ARG A 60 -0.37 -9.49 8.64
C ARG A 60 0.23 -9.82 10.00
N TRP A 61 1.38 -10.50 10.02
CA TRP A 61 2.07 -10.80 11.28
C TRP A 61 2.45 -9.52 12.02
N GLY A 62 3.01 -8.54 11.32
CA GLY A 62 3.39 -7.25 11.88
C GLY A 62 2.20 -6.48 12.45
N TYR A 63 1.08 -6.48 11.73
CA TYR A 63 -0.17 -5.89 12.17
C TYR A 63 -0.66 -6.52 13.49
N ARG A 64 -0.66 -7.84 13.56
CA ARG A 64 -1.17 -8.56 14.73
C ARG A 64 -0.28 -8.39 15.98
N TRP A 65 1.03 -8.36 15.80
CA TRP A 65 1.98 -8.50 16.91
C TRP A 65 2.84 -7.28 17.18
N ALA A 66 3.02 -6.42 16.20
CA ALA A 66 3.90 -5.27 16.28
C ALA A 66 3.19 -3.91 16.10
N TRP A 67 1.94 -3.93 15.60
CA TRP A 67 1.19 -2.70 15.43
C TRP A 67 0.74 -2.15 16.79
N GLY A 68 0.85 -0.83 16.94
CA GLY A 68 0.38 -0.12 18.13
C GLY A 68 0.18 1.35 17.79
N PRO A 69 -0.34 2.15 18.72
CA PRO A 69 -0.46 3.59 18.52
C PRO A 69 0.87 4.20 18.08
N PRO A 70 0.87 5.11 17.10
CA PRO A 70 2.09 5.77 16.64
C PRO A 70 2.80 6.46 17.81
N ARG A 71 4.10 6.28 17.91
CA ARG A 71 4.90 7.00 18.89
C ARG A 71 5.06 8.47 18.46
N PRO A 72 5.23 9.41 19.40
CA PRO A 72 5.49 10.80 19.05
C PRO A 72 6.66 10.92 18.07
N GLY A 73 6.42 11.48 16.87
CA GLY A 73 7.41 11.65 15.82
C GLY A 73 7.66 10.41 14.94
N GLU A 74 6.92 9.32 15.14
CA GLU A 74 6.96 8.16 14.25
C GLU A 74 6.17 8.47 12.97
N ALA A 75 6.80 8.29 11.82
CA ALA A 75 6.15 8.39 10.52
C ALA A 75 5.59 7.02 10.13
N ILE A 76 4.30 6.94 9.84
CA ILE A 76 3.64 5.76 9.30
C ILE A 76 3.47 5.97 7.80
N ASP A 77 3.99 5.06 6.99
CA ASP A 77 3.78 5.07 5.55
C ASP A 77 2.52 4.27 5.20
N VAL A 78 1.39 4.96 5.12
CA VAL A 78 0.10 4.40 4.67
C VAL A 78 0.23 3.78 3.27
N GLY A 79 1.03 4.38 2.40
CA GLY A 79 1.29 3.84 1.07
C GLY A 79 1.96 2.47 1.10
N ALA A 80 2.72 2.14 2.16
CA ALA A 80 3.29 0.80 2.32
C ALA A 80 2.19 -0.26 2.51
N ILE A 81 1.12 0.06 3.23
CA ILE A 81 -0.04 -0.82 3.43
C ILE A 81 -0.69 -1.09 2.07
N LEU A 82 -0.95 -0.04 1.29
CA LEU A 82 -1.57 -0.16 -0.03
C LEU A 82 -0.68 -0.95 -1.01
N ARG A 83 0.62 -0.72 -1.00
CA ARG A 83 1.60 -1.47 -1.83
C ARG A 83 1.72 -2.94 -1.45
N CYS A 84 1.37 -3.32 -0.21
CA CYS A 84 1.34 -4.72 0.23
C CYS A 84 0.02 -5.42 -0.11
N ALA A 85 -1.04 -4.69 -0.46
CA ALA A 85 -2.35 -5.27 -0.77
C ALA A 85 -2.34 -6.38 -1.83
N PRO A 86 -1.53 -6.32 -2.92
CA PRO A 86 -1.41 -7.44 -3.87
C PRO A 86 -0.87 -8.76 -3.28
N GLY A 87 -0.24 -8.71 -2.12
CA GLY A 87 0.21 -9.90 -1.38
C GLY A 87 -0.85 -10.52 -0.47
N LEU A 88 -2.04 -9.91 -0.40
CA LEU A 88 -3.15 -10.33 0.44
C LEU A 88 -4.23 -10.99 -0.42
N THR A 89 -5.05 -11.84 0.20
CA THR A 89 -6.21 -12.45 -0.46
C THR A 89 -7.47 -11.71 -0.01
N ALA A 90 -8.09 -10.97 -0.92
CA ALA A 90 -9.33 -10.27 -0.66
C ALA A 90 -10.53 -11.24 -0.60
N PRO A 91 -11.66 -10.84 0.03
CA PRO A 91 -12.92 -11.56 -0.09
C PRO A 91 -13.32 -11.74 -1.56
N VAL A 92 -13.78 -12.93 -1.94
CA VAL A 92 -14.10 -13.26 -3.34
C VAL A 92 -15.31 -12.50 -3.88
N GLU A 93 -16.17 -12.04 -2.99
CA GLU A 93 -17.33 -11.19 -3.28
C GLU A 93 -16.96 -9.74 -3.55
N LEU A 94 -15.79 -9.30 -3.08
CA LEU A 94 -15.34 -7.92 -3.27
C LEU A 94 -14.77 -7.77 -4.69
N ARG A 95 -15.40 -6.90 -5.48
CA ARG A 95 -15.02 -6.67 -6.88
C ARG A 95 -15.21 -5.23 -7.26
N GLY A 96 -14.25 -4.68 -7.95
CA GLY A 96 -14.29 -3.33 -8.49
C GLY A 96 -12.99 -2.57 -8.31
N THR A 97 -13.06 -1.29 -8.60
CA THR A 97 -11.94 -0.36 -8.54
C THR A 97 -12.16 0.68 -7.47
N VAL A 98 -11.18 0.88 -6.60
CA VAL A 98 -11.23 1.90 -5.55
C VAL A 98 -10.05 2.85 -5.70
N ALA A 99 -10.36 4.14 -5.86
CA ALA A 99 -9.37 5.20 -5.79
C ALA A 99 -9.19 5.62 -4.32
N VAL A 100 -7.98 5.53 -3.84
CA VAL A 100 -7.56 6.01 -2.52
C VAL A 100 -6.81 7.31 -2.70
N ARG A 101 -7.32 8.40 -2.12
CA ARG A 101 -6.72 9.73 -2.18
C ARG A 101 -6.19 10.14 -0.82
N ILE A 102 -4.89 10.28 -0.71
CA ILE A 102 -4.22 10.72 0.51
C ILE A 102 -3.80 12.16 0.31
N ALA A 103 -4.37 13.06 1.13
CA ALA A 103 -4.24 14.50 0.91
C ALA A 103 -2.86 15.05 1.29
N ASP A 104 -2.18 14.42 2.24
CA ASP A 104 -0.92 14.88 2.80
C ASP A 104 -0.01 13.73 3.22
N GLY A 105 1.15 14.03 3.82
CA GLY A 105 2.08 13.05 4.35
C GLY A 105 3.00 12.41 3.31
N THR A 106 3.61 11.29 3.68
CA THR A 106 4.60 10.60 2.84
C THR A 106 3.99 9.85 1.69
N ALA A 107 2.73 9.42 1.83
CA ALA A 107 1.95 8.70 0.84
C ALA A 107 0.97 9.60 0.07
N ALA A 108 1.11 10.96 0.20
CA ALA A 108 0.24 11.89 -0.50
C ALA A 108 0.18 11.61 -2.01
N GLY A 109 -1.04 11.46 -2.54
CA GLY A 109 -1.27 11.14 -3.94
C GLY A 109 -2.54 10.33 -4.15
N GLU A 110 -2.69 9.83 -5.37
CA GLU A 110 -3.78 8.95 -5.75
C GLU A 110 -3.25 7.54 -5.99
N HIS A 111 -3.92 6.56 -5.40
CA HIS A 111 -3.63 5.16 -5.49
C HIS A 111 -4.87 4.42 -5.97
N LEU A 112 -4.72 3.52 -6.92
CA LEU A 112 -5.80 2.70 -7.44
C LEU A 112 -5.60 1.27 -6.97
N LEU A 113 -6.65 0.70 -6.38
CA LEU A 113 -6.74 -0.74 -6.11
C LEU A 113 -7.84 -1.33 -7.00
N HIS A 114 -7.51 -2.39 -7.70
CA HIS A 114 -8.47 -3.21 -8.44
C HIS A 114 -8.59 -4.56 -7.72
N VAL A 115 -9.80 -4.90 -7.32
CA VAL A 115 -10.10 -6.16 -6.61
C VAL A 115 -10.98 -7.04 -7.51
N ASP A 116 -10.53 -8.24 -7.78
CA ASP A 116 -11.33 -9.26 -8.49
C ASP A 116 -10.98 -10.67 -8.00
N ARG A 117 -12.00 -11.43 -7.63
CA ARG A 117 -11.90 -12.86 -7.27
C ARG A 117 -10.76 -13.21 -6.30
N GLY A 118 -10.57 -12.38 -5.29
CA GLY A 118 -9.54 -12.57 -4.29
C GLY A 118 -8.17 -11.98 -4.63
N HIS A 119 -7.98 -11.51 -5.86
CA HIS A 119 -6.78 -10.80 -6.28
C HIS A 119 -6.91 -9.30 -6.04
N VAL A 120 -5.80 -8.68 -5.73
CA VAL A 120 -5.69 -7.22 -5.60
C VAL A 120 -4.54 -6.75 -6.46
N ASP A 121 -4.81 -5.85 -7.39
CA ASP A 121 -3.80 -5.10 -8.12
C ASP A 121 -3.71 -3.69 -7.57
N TYR A 122 -2.49 -3.13 -7.59
CA TYR A 122 -2.21 -1.81 -7.09
C TYR A 122 -1.42 -0.99 -8.11
N GLU A 123 -1.86 0.25 -8.31
CA GLU A 123 -1.17 1.23 -9.15
C GLU A 123 -1.15 2.59 -8.44
N GLU A 124 -0.06 3.34 -8.57
CA GLU A 124 0.03 4.73 -8.12
C GLU A 124 -0.24 5.65 -9.31
N ARG A 125 -1.52 6.00 -9.49
CA ARG A 125 -1.99 6.89 -10.56
C ARG A 125 -3.37 7.47 -10.28
N PRO A 126 -3.74 8.58 -10.91
CA PRO A 126 -5.12 9.08 -10.90
C PRO A 126 -6.09 8.07 -11.50
N ALA A 127 -7.26 7.93 -10.87
CA ALA A 127 -8.33 7.03 -11.30
C ALA A 127 -9.71 7.73 -11.23
N PRO A 128 -10.00 8.66 -12.15
CA PRO A 128 -11.26 9.42 -12.12
C PRO A 128 -12.51 8.56 -12.36
N GLU A 129 -12.33 7.37 -12.94
CA GLU A 129 -13.43 6.45 -13.29
C GLU A 129 -13.52 5.25 -12.30
N ALA A 130 -12.93 5.36 -11.12
CA ALA A 130 -13.05 4.30 -10.11
C ALA A 130 -14.50 4.17 -9.61
N ASP A 131 -14.91 2.92 -9.32
CA ASP A 131 -16.27 2.61 -8.84
C ASP A 131 -16.52 3.25 -7.47
N ALA A 132 -15.48 3.34 -6.64
CA ALA A 132 -15.51 4.04 -5.36
C ALA A 132 -14.26 4.92 -5.17
N VAL A 133 -14.41 5.98 -4.40
CA VAL A 133 -13.31 6.86 -3.99
C VAL A 133 -13.34 7.03 -2.48
N ILE A 134 -12.20 6.83 -1.86
CA ILE A 134 -11.99 7.08 -0.43
C ILE A 134 -10.92 8.16 -0.32
N SER A 135 -11.22 9.26 0.37
CA SER A 135 -10.30 10.39 0.49
C SER A 135 -10.17 10.87 1.93
N GLY A 136 -8.98 11.36 2.28
CA GLY A 136 -8.70 11.94 3.58
C GLY A 136 -7.23 12.24 3.82
N PRO A 137 -6.92 12.93 4.93
CA PRO A 137 -5.55 13.17 5.35
C PRO A 137 -4.88 11.88 5.83
N GLU A 138 -3.53 11.82 5.76
CA GLU A 138 -2.76 10.62 6.16
C GLU A 138 -3.13 10.12 7.57
N ARG A 139 -3.36 11.05 8.51
CA ARG A 139 -3.77 10.70 9.88
C ARG A 139 -5.09 9.91 9.94
N ALA A 140 -6.07 10.27 9.10
CA ALA A 140 -7.35 9.55 9.06
C ALA A 140 -7.18 8.11 8.54
N TRP A 141 -6.28 7.91 7.62
CA TRP A 141 -5.91 6.58 7.14
C TRP A 141 -5.19 5.75 8.20
N VAL A 142 -4.29 6.38 8.98
CA VAL A 142 -3.62 5.71 10.12
C VAL A 142 -4.64 5.27 11.16
N GLU A 143 -5.63 6.11 11.46
CA GLU A 143 -6.72 5.80 12.39
C GLU A 143 -7.63 4.69 11.84
N ALA A 144 -7.98 4.75 10.55
CA ALA A 144 -8.82 3.74 9.89
C ALA A 144 -8.17 2.34 9.87
N PHE A 145 -6.84 2.28 9.81
CA PHE A 145 -6.09 1.02 9.91
C PHE A 145 -5.69 0.68 11.35
N GLY A 146 -6.03 1.50 12.33
CA GLY A 146 -5.79 1.24 13.75
C GLY A 146 -6.71 0.18 14.33
N LEU A 147 -6.36 -0.31 15.53
CA LEU A 147 -7.18 -1.31 16.26
C LEU A 147 -8.56 -0.79 16.65
N ASP A 148 -8.69 0.53 16.86
CA ASP A 148 -9.92 1.23 17.18
C ASP A 148 -10.49 1.97 15.95
N ALA A 149 -10.48 1.31 14.79
CA ALA A 149 -10.78 1.88 13.49
C ALA A 149 -11.89 2.95 13.52
N SER A 150 -11.54 4.19 13.20
CA SER A 150 -12.47 5.30 13.06
C SER A 150 -12.44 5.81 11.62
N LEU A 151 -13.59 5.84 10.98
CA LEU A 151 -13.73 6.33 9.60
C LEU A 151 -14.22 7.79 9.54
N THR A 152 -14.34 8.46 10.68
CA THR A 152 -15.01 9.76 10.81
C THR A 152 -14.40 10.90 9.99
N GLU A 153 -13.14 10.76 9.61
CA GLU A 153 -12.43 11.77 8.79
C GLU A 153 -12.14 11.32 7.35
N LEU A 154 -12.57 10.11 6.97
CA LEU A 154 -12.52 9.64 5.60
C LEU A 154 -13.82 9.96 4.88
N GLU A 155 -13.71 10.56 3.70
CA GLU A 155 -14.84 10.80 2.81
C GLU A 155 -14.93 9.68 1.78
N ILE A 156 -16.13 9.09 1.65
CA ILE A 156 -16.42 8.03 0.70
C ILE A 156 -17.40 8.55 -0.33
N SER A 157 -17.14 8.27 -1.61
CA SER A 157 -18.06 8.53 -2.72
C SER A 157 -18.07 7.37 -3.71
N GLY A 158 -19.14 7.24 -4.49
CA GLY A 158 -19.36 6.12 -5.38
C GLY A 158 -19.96 4.90 -4.67
N ASP A 159 -19.44 3.71 -4.92
CA ASP A 159 -19.91 2.47 -4.31
C ASP A 159 -19.39 2.34 -2.85
N HIS A 160 -20.24 2.71 -1.89
CA HIS A 160 -19.95 2.62 -0.47
C HIS A 160 -19.70 1.18 -0.01
N GLY A 161 -20.43 0.21 -0.56
CA GLY A 161 -20.26 -1.19 -0.17
C GLY A 161 -18.88 -1.73 -0.54
N LEU A 162 -18.39 -1.33 -1.73
CA LEU A 162 -17.05 -1.66 -2.17
C LEU A 162 -15.97 -0.96 -1.34
N ALA A 163 -16.18 0.33 -1.03
CA ALA A 163 -15.26 1.12 -0.19
C ALA A 163 -15.13 0.54 1.22
N ASP A 164 -16.26 0.31 1.89
CA ASP A 164 -16.31 -0.27 3.24
C ASP A 164 -15.68 -1.68 3.24
N GLY A 165 -16.01 -2.51 2.24
CA GLY A 165 -15.44 -3.84 2.11
C GLY A 165 -13.94 -3.83 1.90
N LEU A 166 -13.38 -2.85 1.16
CA LEU A 166 -11.95 -2.68 1.01
C LEU A 166 -11.29 -2.23 2.32
N LEU A 167 -11.88 -1.28 3.03
CA LEU A 167 -11.37 -0.82 4.32
C LEU A 167 -11.37 -1.95 5.34
N ASP A 168 -12.47 -2.69 5.45
CA ASP A 168 -12.57 -3.86 6.30
C ASP A 168 -11.53 -4.92 5.95
N PHE A 169 -11.30 -5.17 4.67
CA PHE A 169 -10.28 -6.11 4.20
C PHE A 169 -8.87 -5.66 4.58
N LEU A 170 -8.53 -4.40 4.37
CA LEU A 170 -7.22 -3.86 4.71
C LEU A 170 -7.03 -3.76 6.23
N ALA A 171 -8.08 -3.41 6.99
CA ALA A 171 -8.09 -3.40 8.44
C ALA A 171 -8.21 -4.81 9.06
N ALA A 172 -8.97 -5.73 8.46
CA ALA A 172 -9.13 -7.13 8.92
C ALA A 172 -7.85 -7.95 8.79
N VAL A 173 -6.88 -7.47 8.05
CA VAL A 173 -5.49 -7.93 8.19
C VAL A 173 -5.04 -7.77 9.64
N ALA A 174 -5.65 -6.84 10.39
CA ALA A 174 -5.39 -6.56 11.80
C ALA A 174 -6.22 -7.39 12.80
N VAL A 175 -7.47 -7.76 12.49
CA VAL A 175 -8.46 -8.07 13.56
C VAL A 175 -8.94 -9.51 13.61
N ARG A 176 -8.78 -10.34 12.60
CA ARG A 176 -9.58 -11.57 12.45
C ARG A 176 -9.26 -12.78 13.34
N GLU A 177 -8.38 -12.71 14.35
CA GLU A 177 -8.16 -13.82 15.28
C GLU A 177 -8.13 -13.47 16.77
N ALA A 178 -8.60 -12.31 17.17
CA ALA A 178 -8.76 -11.98 18.60
C ALA A 178 -9.96 -12.70 19.27
N SER A 179 -10.69 -13.54 18.55
CA SER A 179 -11.95 -14.18 19.04
C SER A 179 -11.88 -15.69 19.21
N VAL A 180 -10.67 -16.27 19.29
CA VAL A 180 -10.51 -17.68 19.68
C VAL A 180 -9.44 -17.78 20.77
N ALA A 181 -9.84 -17.49 21.98
CA ALA A 181 -9.20 -17.91 23.22
C ALA A 181 -10.28 -18.11 24.30
#